data_5dd574d84ff7ed63a21ea4a2f0168fd0
#
_entry.id   5dd574d84ff7ed63a21ea4a2f0168fd0
#
_cell.length_a   1.000
_cell.length_b   1.000
_cell.length_c   1.000
_cell.angle_alpha   90.00
_cell.angle_beta   90.00
_cell.angle_gamma   90.00
#
_symmetry.space_group_name_H-M   'P 1'
#
loop_
_entity.id
_entity.type
_entity.pdbx_description
1 polymer ?
#
loop_
_entity_poly.entity_id
_entity_poly.type
_entity_poly.pdbx_seq_one_letter_code
_entity_poly.pdbx_strand_id
1 'polypeptide(L)'
;MPVRDTRLLDEAFDMLREADRLHRQFMTLALGRSGPCWEPPIDIVENAHVLTVRVALPGVVPADVDIRTDGARLSVVARRALAIAAATVHRLEIPYGRFERTIDLPPGRYDLVQREFADGCLVLELRRLA
;
A
#
# COMPACT_ATOMS: atom_id res chain seq x y z
N MET A 1 -24.75 -26.78 -5.95
CA MET A 1 -23.58 -25.94 -5.76
C MET A 1 -23.15 -25.93 -4.30
N PRO A 2 -22.12 -26.56 -4.03
CA PRO A 2 -21.70 -26.67 -2.64
C PRO A 2 -21.03 -25.42 -2.16
N VAL A 3 -21.69 -24.72 -1.30
CA VAL A 3 -21.13 -23.57 -0.60
C VAL A 3 -20.92 -23.85 0.87
N ARG A 4 -21.02 -25.10 1.23
CA ARG A 4 -20.97 -25.50 2.62
C ARG A 4 -19.62 -25.24 3.28
N ASP A 5 -18.55 -25.22 2.49
CA ASP A 5 -17.22 -24.98 3.03
C ASP A 5 -16.90 -23.52 3.22
N THR A 6 -17.79 -22.65 2.77
CA THR A 6 -17.60 -21.20 2.89
C THR A 6 -17.45 -20.79 4.34
N ARG A 7 -18.21 -21.43 5.24
CA ARG A 7 -18.15 -21.07 6.65
C ARG A 7 -16.78 -21.39 7.27
N LEU A 8 -16.19 -22.54 6.92
CA LEU A 8 -14.86 -22.88 7.40
C LEU A 8 -13.80 -21.94 6.85
N LEU A 9 -13.92 -21.57 5.57
CA LEU A 9 -13.02 -20.61 4.97
C LEU A 9 -13.17 -19.24 5.62
N ASP A 10 -14.40 -18.81 5.88
CA ASP A 10 -14.65 -17.52 6.53
C ASP A 10 -14.04 -17.50 7.92
N GLU A 11 -14.18 -18.58 8.68
CA GLU A 11 -13.57 -18.68 10.01
C GLU A 11 -12.05 -18.62 9.93
N ALA A 12 -11.46 -19.32 8.94
CA ALA A 12 -10.01 -19.31 8.76
C ALA A 12 -9.51 -17.91 8.39
N PHE A 13 -10.20 -17.22 7.49
CA PHE A 13 -9.85 -15.86 7.13
C PHE A 13 -10.02 -14.89 8.30
N ASP A 14 -11.06 -15.06 9.10
CA ASP A 14 -11.26 -14.23 10.29
C ASP A 14 -10.14 -14.42 11.29
N MET A 15 -9.67 -15.65 11.50
CA MET A 15 -8.56 -15.94 12.38
C MET A 15 -7.25 -15.30 11.86
N LEU A 16 -7.01 -15.39 10.56
CA LEU A 16 -5.85 -14.79 9.94
C LEU A 16 -5.87 -13.27 10.08
N ARG A 17 -7.03 -12.67 9.84
CA ARG A 17 -7.18 -11.22 10.00
C ARG A 17 -6.96 -10.78 11.43
N GLU A 18 -7.47 -11.55 12.39
CA GLU A 18 -7.29 -11.25 13.80
C GLU A 18 -5.81 -11.30 14.19
N ALA A 19 -5.11 -12.37 13.77
CA ALA A 19 -3.70 -12.53 14.06
C ALA A 19 -2.87 -11.40 13.44
N ASP A 20 -3.20 -11.03 12.21
CA ASP A 20 -2.51 -9.97 11.49
C ASP A 20 -2.75 -8.61 12.15
N ARG A 21 -3.97 -8.36 12.58
CA ARG A 21 -4.32 -7.14 13.30
C ARG A 21 -3.56 -7.02 14.61
N LEU A 22 -3.49 -8.11 15.38
CA LEU A 22 -2.77 -8.14 16.63
C LEU A 22 -1.28 -7.92 16.41
N HIS A 23 -0.73 -8.52 15.38
CA HIS A 23 0.68 -8.34 15.03
C HIS A 23 0.98 -6.87 14.71
N ARG A 24 0.13 -6.22 13.94
CA ARG A 24 0.30 -4.82 13.60
C ARG A 24 0.20 -3.92 14.81
N GLN A 25 -0.76 -4.18 15.70
CA GLN A 25 -0.89 -3.42 16.94
C GLN A 25 0.37 -3.55 17.78
N PHE A 26 0.89 -4.77 17.89
CA PHE A 26 2.12 -5.03 18.62
C PHE A 26 3.30 -4.25 18.01
N MET A 27 3.45 -4.33 16.70
CA MET A 27 4.53 -3.63 16.01
C MET A 27 4.41 -2.11 16.17
N THR A 28 3.19 -1.59 16.12
CA THR A 28 2.94 -0.17 16.32
C THR A 28 3.39 0.27 17.71
N LEU A 29 3.06 -0.51 18.73
CA LEU A 29 3.48 -0.20 20.10
C LEU A 29 4.99 -0.31 20.25
N ALA A 30 5.59 -1.36 19.68
CA ALA A 30 7.03 -1.59 19.76
C ALA A 30 7.83 -0.49 19.09
N LEU A 31 7.30 0.08 18.00
CA LEU A 31 7.97 1.14 17.25
C LEU A 31 7.60 2.54 17.72
N GLY A 32 6.69 2.67 18.70
CA GLY A 32 6.25 3.94 19.20
C GLY A 32 5.42 4.76 18.22
N ARG A 33 4.83 4.11 17.23
CA ARG A 33 3.97 4.75 16.23
C ARG A 33 2.51 4.60 16.63
N SER A 34 1.68 5.58 16.29
CA SER A 34 0.25 5.53 16.51
C SER A 34 -0.47 5.14 15.23
N GLY A 35 -1.43 4.22 15.35
CA GLY A 35 -2.27 3.78 14.23
C GLY A 35 -1.63 2.69 13.39
N PRO A 36 -2.41 2.06 12.51
CA PRO A 36 -1.92 0.98 11.64
C PRO A 36 -0.97 1.51 10.58
N CYS A 37 0.00 0.67 10.23
CA CYS A 37 0.95 0.94 9.16
C CYS A 37 0.95 -0.25 8.22
N TRP A 38 0.71 0.00 6.93
CA TRP A 38 0.53 -1.01 5.91
C TRP A 38 1.63 -0.91 4.88
N GLU A 39 2.06 -2.06 4.38
CA GLU A 39 2.93 -2.11 3.22
C GLU A 39 2.08 -2.39 1.98
N PRO A 40 1.86 -1.41 1.12
CA PRO A 40 1.04 -1.62 -0.06
C PRO A 40 1.75 -2.53 -1.07
N PRO A 41 1.02 -3.43 -1.72
CA PRO A 41 1.59 -4.23 -2.80
C PRO A 41 2.10 -3.34 -3.94
N ILE A 42 3.14 -3.80 -4.60
CA ILE A 42 3.81 -3.03 -5.64
C ILE A 42 4.19 -3.92 -6.81
N ASP A 43 3.99 -3.40 -8.02
CA ASP A 43 4.44 -4.04 -9.26
C ASP A 43 5.50 -3.16 -9.90
N ILE A 44 6.56 -3.76 -10.39
CA ILE A 44 7.61 -3.06 -11.13
C ILE A 44 7.79 -3.75 -12.46
N VAL A 45 7.60 -3.01 -13.54
CA VAL A 45 7.72 -3.51 -14.90
C VAL A 45 8.61 -2.57 -15.69
N GLU A 46 9.55 -3.11 -16.43
CA GLU A 46 10.45 -2.31 -17.26
C GLU A 46 10.23 -2.59 -18.74
N ASN A 47 10.17 -1.50 -19.53
CA ASN A 47 10.03 -1.58 -20.97
C ASN A 47 10.78 -0.41 -21.60
N ALA A 48 11.74 -0.71 -22.46
CA ALA A 48 12.49 0.30 -23.25
C ALA A 48 13.02 1.46 -22.39
N HIS A 49 13.73 1.16 -21.33
CA HIS A 49 14.33 2.14 -20.40
C HIS A 49 13.34 2.91 -19.53
N VAL A 50 12.06 2.53 -19.58
CA VAL A 50 11.04 3.10 -18.71
C VAL A 50 10.62 2.06 -17.70
N LEU A 51 10.71 2.43 -16.44
CA LEU A 51 10.30 1.60 -15.33
C LEU A 51 8.94 2.10 -14.88
N THR A 52 7.94 1.22 -14.89
CA THR A 52 6.61 1.55 -14.39
C THR A 52 6.42 0.88 -13.04
N VAL A 53 6.14 1.69 -12.04
CA VAL A 53 5.90 1.19 -10.68
C VAL A 53 4.45 1.48 -10.33
N ARG A 54 3.71 0.43 -9.96
CA ARG A 54 2.33 0.55 -9.49
C ARG A 54 2.27 0.21 -8.02
N VAL A 55 1.69 1.11 -7.26
CA VAL A 55 1.52 0.93 -5.82
C VAL A 55 0.02 0.91 -5.53
N ALA A 56 -0.47 -0.16 -4.95
CA ALA A 56 -1.90 -0.27 -4.64
C ALA A 56 -2.25 0.63 -3.45
N LEU A 57 -2.99 1.69 -3.70
CA LEU A 57 -3.37 2.67 -2.68
C LEU A 57 -4.86 3.01 -2.82
N PRO A 58 -5.75 2.04 -2.61
CA PRO A 58 -7.18 2.28 -2.78
C PRO A 58 -7.69 3.32 -1.78
N GLY A 59 -8.43 4.29 -2.28
CA GLY A 59 -9.03 5.33 -1.44
C GLY A 59 -8.09 6.44 -0.99
N VAL A 60 -6.84 6.43 -1.43
CA VAL A 60 -5.89 7.48 -1.11
C VAL A 60 -6.00 8.60 -2.14
N VAL A 61 -6.05 9.84 -1.68
CA VAL A 61 -6.09 10.99 -2.58
C VAL A 61 -4.68 11.46 -2.90
N PRO A 62 -4.44 12.04 -4.10
CA PRO A 62 -3.09 12.43 -4.50
C PRO A 62 -2.37 13.37 -3.52
N ALA A 63 -3.11 14.24 -2.85
CA ALA A 63 -2.52 15.18 -1.89
C ALA A 63 -1.91 14.49 -0.66
N ASP A 64 -2.32 13.25 -0.40
CA ASP A 64 -1.88 12.50 0.78
C ASP A 64 -0.77 11.51 0.46
N VAL A 65 -0.04 11.72 -0.62
CA VAL A 65 1.06 10.84 -1.03
C VAL A 65 2.36 11.63 -1.09
N ASP A 66 3.39 11.08 -0.46
CA ASP A 66 4.74 11.61 -0.52
C ASP A 66 5.64 10.56 -1.17
N ILE A 67 6.37 10.96 -2.20
CA ILE A 67 7.24 10.09 -2.95
C ILE A 67 8.66 10.65 -2.88
N ARG A 68 9.61 9.79 -2.52
CA ARG A 68 11.02 10.16 -2.45
C ARG A 68 11.85 9.14 -3.20
N THR A 69 12.82 9.63 -3.96
CA THR A 69 13.77 8.77 -4.65
C THR A 69 15.12 9.44 -4.72
N ASP A 70 16.17 8.64 -4.61
CA ASP A 70 17.54 9.07 -4.82
C ASP A 70 18.11 8.52 -6.14
N GLY A 71 17.23 7.91 -6.96
CA GLY A 71 17.62 7.30 -8.22
C GLY A 71 17.94 5.82 -8.11
N ALA A 72 18.12 5.29 -6.91
CA ALA A 72 18.39 3.88 -6.67
C ALA A 72 17.34 3.24 -5.76
N ARG A 73 16.72 4.03 -4.91
CA ARG A 73 15.73 3.59 -3.95
C ARG A 73 14.51 4.49 -4.03
N LEU A 74 13.33 3.88 -3.95
CA LEU A 74 12.06 4.58 -4.00
C LEU A 74 11.32 4.37 -2.69
N SER A 75 10.83 5.46 -2.11
CA SER A 75 10.01 5.43 -0.90
C SER A 75 8.69 6.10 -1.18
N VAL A 76 7.60 5.43 -0.82
CA VAL A 76 6.24 5.95 -0.94
C VAL A 76 5.60 5.92 0.43
N VAL A 77 5.12 7.08 0.87
CA VAL A 77 4.36 7.22 2.12
C VAL A 77 3.03 7.84 1.77
N ALA A 78 1.96 7.22 2.22
CA ALA A 78 0.61 7.68 1.91
C ALA A 78 -0.28 7.54 3.13
N ARG A 79 -1.43 8.18 3.08
CA ARG A 79 -2.40 8.12 4.15
C ARG A 79 -3.80 8.06 3.59
N ARG A 80 -4.59 7.11 4.07
CA ARG A 80 -6.01 7.05 3.77
C ARG A 80 -6.78 7.45 5.01
N ALA A 81 -7.44 8.60 4.94
CA ALA A 81 -8.28 9.07 6.02
C ALA A 81 -9.62 8.34 6.02
N LEU A 82 -10.22 8.20 7.20
CA LEU A 82 -11.55 7.67 7.34
C LEU A 82 -12.53 8.81 7.58
N ALA A 83 -13.52 8.94 6.70
CA ALA A 83 -14.60 9.92 6.87
C ALA A 83 -15.79 9.21 7.49
N ILE A 84 -15.67 8.85 8.76
CA ILE A 84 -16.69 8.07 9.47
C ILE A 84 -17.30 8.82 10.65
N ALA A 85 -17.12 10.14 10.72
CA ALA A 85 -17.70 10.94 11.78
C ALA A 85 -19.22 10.79 11.81
N ALA A 86 -19.80 10.57 13.01
CA ALA A 86 -21.23 10.40 13.23
C ALA A 86 -21.83 9.18 12.50
N ALA A 87 -21.01 8.24 12.06
CA ALA A 87 -21.48 7.02 11.41
C ALA A 87 -21.34 5.83 12.35
N THR A 88 -22.23 4.85 12.18
CA THR A 88 -22.09 3.56 12.85
C THR A 88 -21.30 2.64 11.93
N VAL A 89 -20.13 2.20 12.41
CA VAL A 89 -19.28 1.32 11.63
C VAL A 89 -19.69 -0.12 11.85
N HIS A 90 -20.05 -0.80 10.77
CA HIS A 90 -20.35 -2.22 10.82
C HIS A 90 -19.16 -3.08 10.46
N ARG A 91 -18.30 -2.58 9.57
CA ARG A 91 -17.14 -3.33 9.11
C ARG A 91 -16.10 -2.40 8.50
N LEU A 92 -14.85 -2.60 8.86
CA LEU A 92 -13.71 -1.87 8.29
C LEU A 92 -12.64 -2.89 7.93
N GLU A 93 -12.54 -3.24 6.67
CA GLU A 93 -11.57 -4.23 6.20
C GLU A 93 -10.58 -3.64 5.21
N ILE A 94 -10.96 -2.56 4.51
CA ILE A 94 -10.04 -1.90 3.59
C ILE A 94 -9.01 -1.14 4.41
N PRO A 95 -7.71 -1.34 4.14
CA PRO A 95 -6.68 -0.67 4.91
C PRO A 95 -6.84 0.84 4.94
N TYR A 96 -6.59 1.43 6.09
CA TYR A 96 -6.64 2.88 6.29
C TYR A 96 -5.48 3.29 7.20
N GLY A 97 -5.26 4.58 7.29
CA GLY A 97 -4.16 5.12 8.07
C GLY A 97 -2.91 5.25 7.20
N ARG A 98 -1.77 4.86 7.74
CA ARG A 98 -0.47 5.05 7.09
C ARG A 98 -0.11 3.88 6.19
N PHE A 99 0.35 4.21 4.99
CA PHE A 99 0.94 3.27 4.06
C PHE A 99 2.39 3.68 3.85
N GLU A 100 3.30 2.74 3.89
CA GLU A 100 4.71 3.02 3.67
C GLU A 100 5.37 1.85 2.98
N ARG A 101 6.07 2.13 1.91
CA ARG A 101 6.83 1.13 1.17
C ARG A 101 8.12 1.75 0.68
N THR A 102 9.22 1.07 0.96
CA THR A 102 10.54 1.44 0.44
C THR A 102 11.08 0.26 -0.32
N ILE A 103 11.51 0.48 -1.54
CA ILE A 103 12.05 -0.57 -2.40
C ILE A 103 13.35 -0.12 -3.05
N ASP A 104 14.20 -1.09 -3.30
CA ASP A 104 15.36 -0.87 -4.15
C ASP A 104 14.93 -1.04 -5.60
N LEU A 105 15.30 -0.07 -6.43
CA LEU A 105 15.04 -0.16 -7.87
C LEU A 105 16.03 -1.14 -8.51
N PRO A 106 15.70 -1.67 -9.70
CA PRO A 106 16.65 -2.51 -10.42
C PRO A 106 18.00 -1.80 -10.62
N PRO A 107 19.09 -2.54 -10.89
CA PRO A 107 20.38 -1.90 -11.08
C PRO A 107 20.36 -0.78 -12.11
N GLY A 108 20.96 0.36 -11.77
CA GLY A 108 20.96 1.55 -12.60
C GLY A 108 20.53 2.76 -11.79
N ARG A 109 20.37 3.86 -12.48
CA ARG A 109 19.85 5.08 -11.89
C ARG A 109 18.65 5.54 -12.69
N TYR A 110 17.65 6.05 -11.98
CA TYR A 110 16.36 6.38 -12.56
C TYR A 110 15.92 7.75 -12.12
N ASP A 111 15.18 8.42 -12.99
CA ASP A 111 14.59 9.71 -12.73
C ASP A 111 13.08 9.59 -12.78
N LEU A 112 12.39 10.11 -11.78
CA LEU A 112 10.93 10.10 -11.76
C LEU A 112 10.42 11.15 -12.73
N VAL A 113 9.74 10.72 -13.78
CA VAL A 113 9.28 11.61 -14.84
C VAL A 113 7.78 11.83 -14.84
N GLN A 114 7.00 10.93 -14.25
CA GLN A 114 5.55 11.07 -14.23
C GLN A 114 4.95 10.34 -13.05
N ARG A 115 3.87 10.90 -12.50
CA ARG A 115 3.07 10.27 -11.46
C ARG A 115 1.60 10.54 -11.73
N GLU A 116 0.78 9.51 -11.53
CA GLU A 116 -0.67 9.63 -11.69
C GLU A 116 -1.39 8.59 -10.84
N PHE A 117 -2.69 8.77 -10.64
CA PHE A 117 -3.53 7.76 -10.03
C PHE A 117 -4.44 7.17 -11.09
N ALA A 118 -4.45 5.83 -11.17
CA ALA A 118 -5.29 5.12 -12.10
C ALA A 118 -5.70 3.79 -11.48
N ASP A 119 -6.98 3.47 -11.56
CA ASP A 119 -7.52 2.17 -11.13
C ASP A 119 -7.15 1.79 -9.69
N GLY A 120 -7.18 2.78 -8.79
CA GLY A 120 -6.87 2.56 -7.38
C GLY A 120 -5.38 2.43 -7.08
N CYS A 121 -4.52 2.72 -8.04
CA CYS A 121 -3.09 2.62 -7.88
C CYS A 121 -2.40 3.94 -8.14
N LEU A 122 -1.31 4.16 -7.42
CA LEU A 122 -0.35 5.19 -7.78
C LEU A 122 0.55 4.60 -8.85
N VAL A 123 0.63 5.25 -10.01
CA VAL A 123 1.45 4.80 -11.14
C VAL A 123 2.58 5.79 -11.34
N LEU A 124 3.80 5.29 -11.23
CA LEU A 124 5.01 6.10 -11.38
C LEU A 124 5.77 5.63 -12.61
N GLU A 125 6.22 6.58 -13.41
CA GLU A 125 7.15 6.29 -14.49
C GLU A 125 8.52 6.84 -14.13
N LEU A 126 9.50 5.97 -14.18
CA LEU A 126 10.89 6.33 -13.96
C LEU A 126 11.68 6.01 -15.21
N ARG A 127 12.51 6.94 -15.62
CA ARG A 127 13.36 6.77 -16.82
C ARG A 127 14.77 6.48 -16.39
N ARG A 128 15.37 5.47 -17.03
CA ARG A 128 16.76 5.12 -16.77
C ARG A 128 17.66 6.22 -17.29
N LEU A 129 18.57 6.65 -16.47
CA LEU A 129 19.60 7.61 -16.86
C LEU A 129 20.74 6.88 -17.55
N ALA A 130 21.24 7.49 -18.60
CA ALA A 130 22.32 6.89 -19.39
C ALA A 130 23.65 6.87 -18.62
#